data_254f120d1ee966c5f40c702f0cd4b828
#
_entry.id   254f120d1ee966c5f40c702f0cd4b828
#
_cell.length_a   1.000
_cell.length_b   1.000
_cell.length_c   1.000
_cell.angle_alpha   90.00
_cell.angle_beta   90.00
_cell.angle_gamma   90.00
#
_symmetry.space_group_name_H-M   'P 1'
#
loop_
_entity.id
_entity.type
_entity.pdbx_description
1 polymer ?
#
loop_
_entity_poly.entity_id
_entity_poly.type
_entity_poly.pdbx_seq_one_letter_code
_entity_poly.pdbx_strand_id
1 'polypeptide(L)'
;GTISVRKLAKIAKENNLTFLKELIWREFFMQILYHFPKVVNHSFKSKYDAIPWENNPEFLEKWKAGKTGFPIVDAGMRELNTTGFMHNRVRMITASFLIKHLLTDWRIGEAYFAEKLMDYDLSANNGNWQWCASSGCDAAPYFRIFNPEEQQKKFDPDFKYIKKWIREF
;
A
#
# COMPACT_ATOMS: atom_id res chain seq x y z
N GLY A 1 -17.41 12.05 -3.70
CA GLY A 1 -18.36 13.06 -3.89
C GLY A 1 -18.73 13.97 -2.73
N THR A 2 -18.24 13.76 -1.49
CA THR A 2 -18.62 14.60 -0.34
C THR A 2 -18.02 16.00 -0.37
N ILE A 3 -16.93 16.21 -1.09
CA ILE A 3 -16.29 17.51 -1.26
C ILE A 3 -15.67 17.65 -2.66
N SER A 4 -15.65 18.89 -3.18
CA SER A 4 -15.00 19.20 -4.45
C SER A 4 -13.48 19.12 -4.35
N VAL A 5 -12.84 18.28 -5.16
CA VAL A 5 -11.36 18.18 -5.25
C VAL A 5 -10.74 19.52 -5.66
N ARG A 6 -11.38 20.30 -6.55
CA ARG A 6 -10.92 21.64 -6.94
C ARG A 6 -10.88 22.61 -5.74
N LYS A 7 -11.90 22.53 -4.85
CA LYS A 7 -11.91 23.34 -3.62
C LYS A 7 -10.79 22.90 -2.68
N LEU A 8 -10.61 21.58 -2.50
CA LEU A 8 -9.51 21.04 -1.68
C LEU A 8 -8.14 21.48 -2.23
N ALA A 9 -7.92 21.41 -3.54
CA ALA A 9 -6.65 21.80 -4.14
C ALA A 9 -6.33 23.30 -3.92
N LYS A 10 -7.34 24.19 -4.00
CA LYS A 10 -7.15 25.62 -3.67
C LYS A 10 -6.74 25.81 -2.23
N ILE A 11 -7.46 25.20 -1.28
CA ILE A 11 -7.16 25.29 0.16
C ILE A 11 -5.77 24.68 0.46
N ALA A 12 -5.46 23.54 -0.12
CA ALA A 12 -4.17 22.87 0.08
C ALA A 12 -3.00 23.70 -0.45
N LYS A 13 -3.15 24.36 -1.59
CA LYS A 13 -2.12 25.25 -2.17
C LYS A 13 -1.72 26.37 -1.23
N GLU A 14 -2.67 26.91 -0.48
CA GLU A 14 -2.45 28.01 0.45
C GLU A 14 -1.94 27.56 1.82
N ASN A 15 -2.36 26.35 2.28
CA ASN A 15 -2.19 25.94 3.66
C ASN A 15 -1.31 24.70 3.86
N ASN A 16 -1.22 23.80 2.87
CA ASN A 16 -0.51 22.52 3.03
C ASN A 16 -0.05 21.93 1.68
N LEU A 17 1.16 22.28 1.29
CA LEU A 17 1.76 21.80 0.04
C LEU A 17 1.96 20.27 0.01
N THR A 18 2.13 19.62 1.16
CA THR A 18 2.23 18.16 1.22
C THR A 18 0.90 17.53 0.83
N PHE A 19 -0.20 18.03 1.38
CA PHE A 19 -1.53 17.55 1.01
C PHE A 19 -1.86 17.84 -0.47
N LEU A 20 -1.44 18.99 -1.00
CA LEU A 20 -1.58 19.27 -2.44
C LEU A 20 -0.87 18.21 -3.29
N LYS A 21 0.34 17.79 -2.91
CA LYS A 21 1.07 16.73 -3.62
C LYS A 21 0.30 15.41 -3.61
N GLU A 22 -0.34 15.05 -2.50
CA GLU A 22 -1.17 13.84 -2.45
C GLU A 22 -2.39 13.92 -3.39
N LEU A 23 -3.01 15.10 -3.53
CA LEU A 23 -4.08 15.31 -4.51
C LEU A 23 -3.59 15.20 -5.97
N ILE A 24 -2.35 15.63 -6.23
CA ILE A 24 -1.71 15.48 -7.54
C ILE A 24 -1.42 13.99 -7.82
N TRP A 25 -0.91 13.23 -6.85
CA TRP A 25 -0.72 11.79 -6.99
C TRP A 25 -2.01 11.05 -7.27
N ARG A 26 -3.09 11.41 -6.57
CA ARG A 26 -4.43 10.85 -6.83
C ARG A 26 -4.85 11.09 -8.29
N GLU A 27 -4.71 12.30 -8.80
CA GLU A 27 -5.03 12.65 -10.19
C GLU A 27 -4.13 11.87 -11.17
N PHE A 28 -2.84 11.78 -10.89
CA PHE A 28 -1.89 11.00 -11.69
C PHE A 28 -2.34 9.53 -11.86
N PHE A 29 -2.69 8.86 -10.78
CA PHE A 29 -3.15 7.46 -10.87
C PHE A 29 -4.49 7.33 -11.60
N MET A 30 -5.39 8.30 -11.48
CA MET A 30 -6.62 8.33 -12.27
C MET A 30 -6.33 8.46 -13.78
N GLN A 31 -5.37 9.31 -14.17
CA GLN A 31 -4.93 9.43 -15.57
C GLN A 31 -4.30 8.12 -16.06
N ILE A 32 -3.47 7.47 -15.25
CA ILE A 32 -2.88 6.16 -15.61
C ILE A 32 -3.99 5.14 -15.85
N LEU A 33 -4.94 5.00 -14.96
CA LEU A 33 -6.05 4.05 -15.10
C LEU A 33 -6.91 4.35 -16.35
N TYR A 34 -7.19 5.63 -16.60
CA TYR A 34 -7.99 6.05 -17.75
C TYR A 34 -7.31 5.74 -19.09
N HIS A 35 -6.02 6.07 -19.23
CA HIS A 35 -5.28 5.86 -20.48
C HIS A 35 -4.76 4.43 -20.66
N PHE A 36 -4.59 3.69 -19.57
CA PHE A 36 -4.03 2.33 -19.58
C PHE A 36 -4.91 1.36 -18.77
N PRO A 37 -6.20 1.15 -19.13
CA PRO A 37 -7.14 0.37 -18.31
C PRO A 37 -6.71 -1.08 -18.07
N LYS A 38 -5.80 -1.62 -18.89
CA LYS A 38 -5.20 -2.95 -18.68
C LYS A 38 -4.50 -3.11 -17.33
N VAL A 39 -4.08 -2.00 -16.69
CA VAL A 39 -3.35 -2.04 -15.42
C VAL A 39 -4.18 -2.61 -14.27
N VAL A 40 -5.49 -2.69 -14.41
CA VAL A 40 -6.37 -3.35 -13.43
C VAL A 40 -5.94 -4.80 -13.20
N ASN A 41 -5.62 -5.53 -14.27
CA ASN A 41 -5.31 -6.96 -14.22
C ASN A 41 -3.87 -7.29 -14.62
N HIS A 42 -3.13 -6.32 -15.16
CA HIS A 42 -1.77 -6.50 -15.69
C HIS A 42 -0.82 -5.46 -15.13
N SER A 43 0.45 -5.81 -15.07
CA SER A 43 1.49 -4.84 -14.75
C SER A 43 1.55 -3.75 -15.82
N PHE A 44 1.75 -2.49 -15.42
CA PHE A 44 1.97 -1.39 -16.38
C PHE A 44 3.15 -1.71 -17.30
N LYS A 45 4.24 -2.21 -16.71
CA LYS A 45 5.39 -2.76 -17.44
C LYS A 45 5.18 -4.25 -17.65
N SER A 46 4.64 -4.66 -18.79
CA SER A 46 4.19 -6.03 -19.10
C SER A 46 5.24 -7.12 -18.85
N LYS A 47 6.54 -6.82 -18.95
CA LYS A 47 7.60 -7.78 -18.64
C LYS A 47 7.52 -8.38 -17.22
N TYR A 48 6.88 -7.68 -16.29
CA TYR A 48 6.71 -8.13 -14.91
C TYR A 48 5.47 -9.01 -14.70
N ASP A 49 4.64 -9.22 -15.71
CA ASP A 49 3.55 -10.19 -15.64
C ASP A 49 4.06 -11.64 -15.63
N ALA A 50 5.30 -11.86 -16.08
CA ALA A 50 5.95 -13.16 -16.09
C ALA A 50 6.69 -13.53 -14.78
N ILE A 51 6.57 -12.74 -13.72
CA ILE A 51 7.20 -13.05 -12.44
C ILE A 51 6.59 -14.34 -11.87
N PRO A 52 7.41 -15.36 -11.57
CA PRO A 52 6.95 -16.60 -10.94
C PRO A 52 6.73 -16.36 -9.44
N TRP A 53 5.53 -15.90 -9.08
CA TRP A 53 5.15 -15.69 -7.69
C TRP A 53 5.01 -17.04 -6.94
N GLU A 54 5.51 -17.12 -5.72
CA GLU A 54 5.37 -18.32 -4.89
C GLU A 54 3.94 -18.52 -4.38
N ASN A 55 3.27 -17.41 -4.03
CA ASN A 55 1.87 -17.39 -3.57
C ASN A 55 1.58 -18.41 -2.45
N ASN A 56 2.49 -18.55 -1.48
CA ASN A 56 2.32 -19.49 -0.38
C ASN A 56 1.06 -19.14 0.43
N PRO A 57 0.05 -20.03 0.51
CA PRO A 57 -1.21 -19.73 1.18
C PRO A 57 -1.08 -19.55 2.70
N GLU A 58 -0.17 -20.28 3.34
CA GLU A 58 0.06 -20.17 4.79
C GLU A 58 0.63 -18.79 5.14
N PHE A 59 1.61 -18.31 4.36
CA PHE A 59 2.21 -16.99 4.57
C PHE A 59 1.21 -15.87 4.27
N LEU A 60 0.38 -16.03 3.25
CA LEU A 60 -0.68 -15.09 2.92
C LEU A 60 -1.69 -14.95 4.07
N GLU A 61 -2.15 -16.08 4.64
CA GLU A 61 -3.09 -16.04 5.77
C GLU A 61 -2.46 -15.45 7.05
N LYS A 62 -1.19 -15.74 7.32
CA LYS A 62 -0.44 -15.07 8.41
C LYS A 62 -0.36 -13.56 8.20
N TRP A 63 -0.09 -13.11 6.97
CA TRP A 63 -0.07 -11.70 6.64
C TRP A 63 -1.44 -11.05 6.83
N LYS A 64 -2.50 -11.62 6.28
CA LYS A 64 -3.87 -11.13 6.46
C LYS A 64 -4.26 -11.04 7.93
N ALA A 65 -3.88 -12.03 8.73
CA ALA A 65 -4.21 -12.07 10.16
C ALA A 65 -3.34 -11.16 11.04
N GLY A 66 -2.29 -10.51 10.50
CA GLY A 66 -1.32 -9.76 11.30
C GLY A 66 -0.55 -10.65 12.28
N LYS A 67 -0.02 -11.78 11.77
CA LYS A 67 0.74 -12.81 12.50
C LYS A 67 1.99 -13.25 11.75
N THR A 68 2.66 -12.30 11.10
CA THR A 68 3.88 -12.57 10.33
C THR A 68 5.12 -12.71 11.20
N GLY A 69 5.08 -12.23 12.45
CA GLY A 69 6.22 -12.11 13.35
C GLY A 69 7.02 -10.82 13.17
N PHE A 70 6.61 -9.93 12.27
CA PHE A 70 7.18 -8.59 12.11
C PHE A 70 6.21 -7.55 12.68
N PRO A 71 6.49 -6.99 13.88
CA PRO A 71 5.51 -6.22 14.64
C PRO A 71 4.90 -5.03 13.88
N ILE A 72 5.69 -4.30 13.09
CA ILE A 72 5.16 -3.15 12.33
C ILE A 72 4.20 -3.58 11.21
N VAL A 73 4.45 -4.74 10.58
CA VAL A 73 3.57 -5.33 9.57
C VAL A 73 2.28 -5.84 10.23
N ASP A 74 2.43 -6.58 11.34
CA ASP A 74 1.33 -7.18 12.08
C ASP A 74 0.39 -6.10 12.65
N ALA A 75 0.94 -5.04 13.23
CA ALA A 75 0.18 -3.88 13.69
C ALA A 75 -0.63 -3.24 12.56
N GLY A 76 -0.02 -3.06 11.38
CA GLY A 76 -0.69 -2.51 10.20
C GLY A 76 -1.87 -3.35 9.75
N MET A 77 -1.70 -4.67 9.65
CA MET A 77 -2.77 -5.57 9.22
C MET A 77 -3.89 -5.66 10.25
N ARG A 78 -3.58 -5.63 11.55
CA ARG A 78 -4.60 -5.59 12.61
C ARG A 78 -5.37 -4.26 12.63
N GLU A 79 -4.69 -3.12 12.39
CA GLU A 79 -5.37 -1.83 12.20
C GLU A 79 -6.36 -1.89 11.05
N LEU A 80 -5.92 -2.35 9.87
CA LEU A 80 -6.76 -2.49 8.69
C LEU A 80 -7.99 -3.35 8.96
N ASN A 81 -7.80 -4.53 9.52
CA ASN A 81 -8.88 -5.48 9.79
C ASN A 81 -9.89 -4.97 10.82
N THR A 82 -9.45 -4.12 11.76
CA THR A 82 -10.30 -3.60 12.82
C THR A 82 -11.06 -2.35 12.41
N THR A 83 -10.41 -1.48 11.61
CA THR A 83 -10.92 -0.12 11.36
C THR A 83 -11.28 0.16 9.89
N GLY A 84 -10.83 -0.66 8.95
CA GLY A 84 -10.90 -0.35 7.52
C GLY A 84 -9.98 0.80 7.10
N PHE A 85 -9.04 1.20 7.95
CA PHE A 85 -8.08 2.28 7.68
C PHE A 85 -6.65 1.79 7.95
N MET A 86 -5.69 2.40 7.26
CA MET A 86 -4.26 2.21 7.51
C MET A 86 -3.52 3.44 7.01
N HIS A 87 -2.62 3.99 7.82
CA HIS A 87 -1.80 5.13 7.42
C HIS A 87 -0.93 4.80 6.20
N ASN A 88 -0.77 5.74 5.27
CA ASN A 88 -0.05 5.52 4.00
C ASN A 88 1.32 4.85 4.17
N ARG A 89 2.15 5.30 5.12
CA ARG A 89 3.46 4.68 5.37
C ARG A 89 3.35 3.19 5.72
N VAL A 90 2.36 2.83 6.50
CA VAL A 90 2.14 1.44 6.92
C VAL A 90 1.65 0.60 5.73
N ARG A 91 0.76 1.14 4.88
CA ARG A 91 0.36 0.48 3.61
C ARG A 91 1.58 0.12 2.76
N MET A 92 2.54 1.04 2.61
CA MET A 92 3.77 0.77 1.86
C MET A 92 4.63 -0.34 2.49
N ILE A 93 4.73 -0.39 3.82
CA ILE A 93 5.51 -1.40 4.54
C ILE A 93 4.85 -2.77 4.39
N THR A 94 3.54 -2.88 4.65
CA THR A 94 2.79 -4.14 4.58
C THR A 94 2.71 -4.69 3.15
N ALA A 95 2.52 -3.82 2.14
CA ALA A 95 2.51 -4.21 0.74
C ALA A 95 3.90 -4.67 0.27
N SER A 96 4.95 -3.91 0.59
CA SER A 96 6.33 -4.31 0.27
C SER A 96 6.70 -5.64 0.92
N PHE A 97 6.25 -5.88 2.15
CA PHE A 97 6.49 -7.15 2.84
C PHE A 97 5.84 -8.32 2.12
N LEU A 98 4.55 -8.22 1.79
CA LEU A 98 3.84 -9.26 1.04
C LEU A 98 4.55 -9.60 -0.28
N ILE A 99 4.92 -8.58 -1.04
CA ILE A 99 5.48 -8.75 -2.39
C ILE A 99 6.94 -9.22 -2.34
N LYS A 100 7.76 -8.58 -1.52
CA LYS A 100 9.22 -8.73 -1.58
C LYS A 100 9.79 -9.75 -0.61
N HIS A 101 9.10 -10.04 0.51
CA HIS A 101 9.53 -11.04 1.49
C HIS A 101 8.75 -12.34 1.34
N LEU A 102 7.44 -12.25 1.07
CA LEU A 102 6.60 -13.44 0.92
C LEU A 102 6.41 -13.86 -0.55
N LEU A 103 6.99 -13.13 -1.49
CA LEU A 103 6.93 -13.40 -2.94
C LEU A 103 5.50 -13.69 -3.43
N THR A 104 4.54 -12.94 -2.90
CA THR A 104 3.13 -13.07 -3.23
C THR A 104 2.74 -12.05 -4.30
N ASP A 105 1.93 -12.48 -5.27
CA ASP A 105 1.42 -11.61 -6.33
C ASP A 105 0.73 -10.37 -5.75
N TRP A 106 1.13 -9.21 -6.22
CA TRP A 106 0.60 -7.93 -5.77
C TRP A 106 -0.92 -7.82 -5.96
N ARG A 107 -1.51 -8.51 -6.95
CA ARG A 107 -2.95 -8.51 -7.21
C ARG A 107 -3.74 -9.10 -6.05
N ILE A 108 -3.18 -10.11 -5.37
CA ILE A 108 -3.80 -10.74 -4.19
C ILE A 108 -3.87 -9.73 -3.03
N GLY A 109 -2.79 -9.01 -2.79
CA GLY A 109 -2.74 -7.98 -1.75
C GLY A 109 -3.62 -6.77 -2.08
N GLU A 110 -3.62 -6.33 -3.34
CA GLU A 110 -4.49 -5.27 -3.86
C GLU A 110 -5.96 -5.59 -3.62
N ALA A 111 -6.40 -6.79 -3.99
CA ALA A 111 -7.76 -7.26 -3.80
C ALA A 111 -8.16 -7.31 -2.31
N TYR A 112 -7.25 -7.74 -1.43
CA TYR A 112 -7.51 -7.73 0.01
C TYR A 112 -7.67 -6.32 0.57
N PHE A 113 -6.85 -5.38 0.11
CA PHE A 113 -7.01 -3.96 0.49
C PHE A 113 -8.30 -3.38 -0.07
N ALA A 114 -8.70 -3.74 -1.29
CA ALA A 114 -9.97 -3.32 -1.88
C ALA A 114 -11.17 -3.78 -1.05
N GLU A 115 -11.11 -4.99 -0.49
CA GLU A 115 -12.17 -5.53 0.39
C GLU A 115 -12.23 -4.79 1.75
N LYS A 116 -11.07 -4.41 2.32
CA LYS A 116 -11.00 -3.93 3.70
C LYS A 116 -11.03 -2.41 3.85
N LEU A 117 -10.49 -1.66 2.88
CA LEU A 117 -10.33 -0.21 3.02
C LEU A 117 -11.64 0.55 2.81
N MET A 118 -12.02 1.37 3.79
CA MET A 118 -13.16 2.29 3.67
C MET A 118 -12.90 3.45 2.70
N ASP A 119 -11.64 3.82 2.50
CA ASP A 119 -11.21 4.87 1.58
C ASP A 119 -10.70 4.33 0.24
N TYR A 120 -11.15 3.11 -0.14
CA TYR A 120 -10.73 2.47 -1.37
C TYR A 120 -11.02 3.32 -2.61
N ASP A 121 -10.00 3.47 -3.44
CA ASP A 121 -10.06 4.02 -4.79
C ASP A 121 -9.21 3.13 -5.69
N LEU A 122 -9.83 2.56 -6.74
CA LEU A 122 -9.16 1.60 -7.61
C LEU A 122 -7.87 2.16 -8.21
N SER A 123 -7.87 3.40 -8.68
CA SER A 123 -6.72 3.99 -9.35
C SER A 123 -5.54 4.16 -8.40
N ALA A 124 -5.80 4.69 -7.21
CA ALA A 124 -4.78 4.90 -6.19
C ALA A 124 -4.28 3.57 -5.60
N ASN A 125 -5.19 2.64 -5.27
CA ASN A 125 -4.81 1.35 -4.70
C ASN A 125 -3.97 0.54 -5.69
N ASN A 126 -4.47 0.31 -6.89
CA ASN A 126 -3.77 -0.41 -7.95
C ASN A 126 -2.39 0.19 -8.27
N GLY A 127 -2.34 1.51 -8.49
CA GLY A 127 -1.09 2.19 -8.82
C GLY A 127 -0.03 2.09 -7.72
N ASN A 128 -0.43 2.21 -6.45
CA ASN A 128 0.50 2.09 -5.31
C ASN A 128 0.94 0.65 -5.05
N TRP A 129 0.07 -0.35 -5.25
CA TRP A 129 0.46 -1.76 -5.20
C TRP A 129 1.48 -2.08 -6.29
N GLN A 130 1.28 -1.61 -7.52
CA GLN A 130 2.24 -1.76 -8.60
C GLN A 130 3.54 -0.98 -8.35
N TRP A 131 3.47 0.15 -7.66
CA TRP A 131 4.66 0.87 -7.21
C TRP A 131 5.52 0.00 -6.28
N CYS A 132 4.91 -0.64 -5.28
CA CYS A 132 5.58 -1.57 -4.37
C CYS A 132 6.13 -2.80 -5.10
N ALA A 133 5.40 -3.30 -6.10
CA ALA A 133 5.81 -4.44 -6.93
C ALA A 133 6.91 -4.11 -7.94
N SER A 134 7.26 -2.84 -8.09
CA SER A 134 8.22 -2.36 -9.11
C SER A 134 7.73 -2.52 -10.55
N SER A 135 6.46 -2.79 -10.75
CA SER A 135 5.82 -3.08 -12.05
C SER A 135 5.02 -1.91 -12.62
N GLY A 136 4.81 -0.85 -11.84
CA GLY A 136 4.00 0.30 -12.20
C GLY A 136 4.67 1.31 -13.10
N CYS A 137 3.92 2.34 -13.47
CA CYS A 137 4.39 3.47 -14.30
C CYS A 137 5.53 4.22 -13.60
N ASP A 138 5.29 4.67 -12.37
CA ASP A 138 6.27 5.31 -11.49
C ASP A 138 6.63 4.37 -10.34
N ALA A 139 7.33 3.29 -10.70
CA ALA A 139 7.59 2.20 -9.76
C ALA A 139 8.89 2.40 -8.99
N ALA A 140 8.90 1.99 -7.72
CA ALA A 140 10.14 1.82 -6.99
C ALA A 140 11.09 0.88 -7.74
N PRO A 141 12.42 1.10 -7.71
CA PRO A 141 13.36 0.16 -8.27
C PRO A 141 13.14 -1.24 -7.66
N TYR A 142 13.28 -2.29 -8.49
CA TYR A 142 12.96 -3.65 -8.03
C TYR A 142 13.79 -4.11 -6.84
N PHE A 143 15.01 -3.63 -6.71
CA PHE A 143 15.92 -3.93 -5.60
C PHE A 143 15.62 -3.13 -4.32
N ARG A 144 14.67 -2.20 -4.36
CA ARG A 144 14.26 -1.43 -3.18
C ARG A 144 13.31 -2.27 -2.34
N ILE A 145 13.90 -2.92 -1.34
CA ILE A 145 13.16 -3.72 -0.35
C ILE A 145 13.11 -2.93 0.95
N PHE A 146 11.92 -2.78 1.53
CA PHE A 146 11.79 -2.19 2.85
C PHE A 146 12.10 -3.25 3.90
N ASN A 147 13.17 -3.03 4.67
CA ASN A 147 13.41 -3.82 5.86
C ASN A 147 12.39 -3.41 6.94
N PRO A 148 11.51 -4.30 7.42
CA PRO A 148 10.48 -3.94 8.38
C PRO A 148 11.03 -3.37 9.70
N GLU A 149 12.14 -3.90 10.20
CA GLU A 149 12.77 -3.44 11.44
C GLU A 149 13.34 -2.02 11.29
N GLU A 150 14.00 -1.72 10.18
CA GLU A 150 14.50 -0.37 9.90
C GLU A 150 13.35 0.63 9.68
N GLN A 151 12.24 0.18 9.07
CA GLN A 151 11.05 1.02 8.97
C GLN A 151 10.44 1.28 10.35
N GLN A 152 10.38 0.27 11.20
CA GLN A 152 9.90 0.41 12.58
C GLN A 152 10.76 1.38 13.38
N LYS A 153 12.10 1.21 13.40
CA LYS A 153 13.05 2.13 14.08
C LYS A 153 12.85 3.58 13.62
N LYS A 154 12.60 3.78 12.32
CA LYS A 154 12.45 5.12 11.74
C LYS A 154 11.10 5.78 12.05
N PHE A 155 9.99 5.04 12.03
CA PHE A 155 8.64 5.60 12.04
C PHE A 155 7.87 5.31 13.34
N ASP A 156 8.30 4.34 14.12
CA ASP A 156 7.73 4.00 15.43
C ASP A 156 8.84 3.59 16.42
N PRO A 157 9.85 4.46 16.69
CA PRO A 157 10.99 4.12 17.53
C PRO A 157 10.59 3.73 18.95
N ASP A 158 9.51 4.32 19.46
CA ASP A 158 9.00 4.08 20.82
C ASP A 158 7.95 2.97 20.89
N PHE A 159 7.70 2.26 19.78
CA PHE A 159 6.68 1.21 19.68
C PHE A 159 5.25 1.67 20.03
N LYS A 160 4.95 2.96 19.89
CA LYS A 160 3.62 3.51 20.24
C LYS A 160 2.51 2.98 19.33
N TYR A 161 2.79 2.94 18.03
CA TYR A 161 1.86 2.40 17.04
C TYR A 161 1.71 0.89 17.22
N ILE A 162 2.80 0.17 17.37
CA ILE A 162 2.80 -1.29 17.55
C ILE A 162 2.00 -1.68 18.80
N LYS A 163 2.29 -1.08 19.97
CA LYS A 163 1.58 -1.35 21.23
C LYS A 163 0.09 -1.02 21.18
N LYS A 164 -0.31 -0.08 20.33
CA LYS A 164 -1.73 0.22 20.13
C LYS A 164 -2.49 -0.93 19.47
N TRP A 165 -1.86 -1.64 18.53
CA TRP A 165 -2.53 -2.66 17.71
C TRP A 165 -2.14 -4.09 18.07
N ILE A 166 -1.04 -4.29 18.79
CA ILE A 166 -0.57 -5.59 19.30
C ILE A 166 -0.58 -5.52 20.83
N ARG A 167 -1.67 -5.97 21.44
CA ARG A 167 -1.85 -5.87 22.91
C ARG A 167 -0.88 -6.74 23.70
N GLU A 168 -0.40 -7.80 23.09
CA GLU A 168 0.56 -8.77 23.64
C GLU A 168 2.03 -8.35 23.47
N PHE A 169 2.30 -7.19 22.88
CA PHE A 169 3.66 -6.65 22.64
C PHE A 169 4.22 -5.90 23.90
#